data_bc157829446b4685d8923f3e361dc2d5
#
_entry.id   bc157829446b4685d8923f3e361dc2d5
#
_cell.length_a   1.000
_cell.length_b   1.000
_cell.length_c   1.000
_cell.angle_alpha   90.00
_cell.angle_beta   90.00
_cell.angle_gamma   90.00
#
_symmetry.space_group_name_H-M   'P 1'
#
loop_
_entity.id
_entity.type
_entity.pdbx_description
1 polymer ?
#
loop_
_entity_poly.entity_id
_entity_poly.type
_entity_poly.pdbx_seq_one_letter_code
_entity_poly.pdbx_strand_id
1 'polypeptide(L)'
;MVPPGCRYDILTSALKYKYEVSVMKRIIRQKSFTGSTSQEPEEYEKLHAAVSRKAAAEGMVLLKNEGHLLPIRQGGRIALFGAGASRTVKGGTGSGDVNERDSVSIWRGLKDAGYVITTEKWLEEYEELYSARRLAWKAEIRRRSTPAESGEGMDFWMAYSTTPFQIPAGPEVYTSDTDTAVYVLSRSSGENIDRTAEAGDYFMSSDEHEMLRELCGMYEKVIVILNTGGVVDLSFLDEFPQIRALLLVSQPGQEGGHAVADVVSGAVVPSGKLTDSWAFRYEDYPNSATFSHNNGNTEQEKYEEGIFVGYRYFDTFGVPVRYGFGYGLSYTQFEIETEEVCVDRTGRVTVSVKVTNCGDTFPGREVVKIYVSLPEGRLEKERRRLCAFAKTKDLAPGESQRI
;
A
#
# COMPACT_ATOMS: atom_id res chain seq x y z
N MET A 1 -54.42 -11.78 -5.49
CA MET A 1 -54.97 -10.49 -5.90
C MET A 1 -54.43 -9.46 -4.91
N VAL A 2 -53.51 -8.61 -5.40
CA VAL A 2 -52.92 -7.51 -4.62
C VAL A 2 -53.85 -6.30 -4.82
N PRO A 3 -54.22 -5.57 -3.77
CA PRO A 3 -55.14 -4.42 -3.91
C PRO A 3 -54.54 -3.32 -4.80
N PRO A 4 -55.33 -2.62 -5.62
CA PRO A 4 -54.85 -1.53 -6.44
C PRO A 4 -54.70 -0.27 -5.61
N GLY A 5 -53.51 0.02 -5.13
CA GLY A 5 -53.19 1.22 -4.35
C GLY A 5 -51.70 1.36 -4.02
N CYS A 6 -50.94 0.23 -3.91
CA CYS A 6 -49.55 0.26 -3.45
C CYS A 6 -48.50 0.50 -4.53
N ARG A 7 -48.86 0.59 -5.82
CA ARG A 7 -47.86 0.76 -6.88
C ARG A 7 -47.42 2.19 -7.17
N TYR A 8 -48.23 3.18 -6.75
CA TYR A 8 -47.91 4.58 -7.04
C TYR A 8 -46.96 5.23 -6.04
N ASP A 9 -46.98 4.80 -4.77
CA ASP A 9 -46.16 5.41 -3.73
C ASP A 9 -44.71 4.98 -3.75
N ILE A 10 -44.40 3.76 -4.20
CA ILE A 10 -43.04 3.26 -4.26
C ILE A 10 -42.25 3.89 -5.41
N LEU A 11 -42.89 4.14 -6.54
CA LEU A 11 -42.26 4.81 -7.68
C LEU A 11 -42.02 6.31 -7.43
N THR A 12 -42.96 6.97 -6.76
CA THR A 12 -42.82 8.39 -6.40
C THR A 12 -41.77 8.61 -5.30
N SER A 13 -41.68 7.71 -4.32
CA SER A 13 -40.70 7.79 -3.28
C SER A 13 -39.29 7.47 -3.83
N ALA A 14 -39.15 6.48 -4.73
CA ALA A 14 -37.90 6.15 -5.38
C ALA A 14 -37.41 7.25 -6.34
N LEU A 15 -38.32 7.89 -7.07
CA LEU A 15 -38.01 9.04 -7.94
C LEU A 15 -37.63 10.26 -7.11
N LYS A 16 -38.38 10.57 -6.03
CA LYS A 16 -38.05 11.66 -5.11
C LYS A 16 -36.69 11.45 -4.44
N TYR A 17 -36.41 10.22 -3.97
CA TYR A 17 -35.14 9.86 -3.38
C TYR A 17 -34.00 9.94 -4.40
N LYS A 18 -34.21 9.49 -5.64
CA LYS A 18 -33.23 9.60 -6.73
C LYS A 18 -32.93 11.06 -7.11
N TYR A 19 -33.94 11.92 -7.05
CA TYR A 19 -33.82 13.36 -7.31
C TYR A 19 -33.08 14.05 -6.15
N GLU A 20 -33.41 13.77 -4.89
CA GLU A 20 -32.72 14.31 -3.71
C GLU A 20 -31.27 13.85 -3.62
N VAL A 21 -30.98 12.57 -3.89
CA VAL A 21 -29.60 12.05 -3.95
C VAL A 21 -28.82 12.65 -5.12
N SER A 22 -29.46 12.90 -6.26
CA SER A 22 -28.83 13.57 -7.39
C SER A 22 -28.54 15.03 -7.11
N VAL A 23 -29.45 15.73 -6.42
CA VAL A 23 -29.28 17.13 -5.99
C VAL A 23 -28.21 17.23 -4.90
N MET A 24 -28.20 16.33 -3.92
CA MET A 24 -27.13 16.28 -2.90
C MET A 24 -25.78 15.94 -3.51
N LYS A 25 -25.69 15.00 -4.44
CA LYS A 25 -24.44 14.74 -5.17
C LYS A 25 -23.95 15.97 -5.94
N ARG A 26 -24.85 16.74 -6.54
CA ARG A 26 -24.50 18.02 -7.20
C ARG A 26 -24.00 19.07 -6.22
N ILE A 27 -24.66 19.22 -5.08
CA ILE A 27 -24.28 20.19 -4.05
C ILE A 27 -22.94 19.81 -3.41
N ILE A 28 -22.71 18.53 -3.13
CA ILE A 28 -21.44 18.05 -2.59
C ILE A 28 -20.28 18.19 -3.61
N ARG A 29 -20.54 17.92 -4.89
CA ARG A 29 -19.53 18.14 -5.95
C ARG A 29 -19.23 19.62 -6.23
N GLN A 30 -20.19 20.52 -5.97
CA GLN A 30 -19.98 21.97 -6.11
C GLN A 30 -19.27 22.60 -4.90
N LYS A 31 -19.26 21.94 -3.74
CA LYS A 31 -18.47 22.38 -2.57
C LYS A 31 -17.05 21.84 -2.61
N SER A 32 -16.41 22.07 -3.71
CA SER A 32 -14.98 22.07 -4.03
C SER A 32 -14.08 21.13 -3.25
N PHE A 33 -13.50 20.18 -3.94
CA PHE A 33 -12.47 19.28 -3.44
C PHE A 33 -11.14 19.99 -3.11
N THR A 34 -10.93 21.21 -3.54
CA THR A 34 -9.64 21.91 -3.49
C THR A 34 -9.76 23.37 -3.03
N GLY A 35 -10.95 23.77 -2.52
CA GLY A 35 -11.20 25.19 -2.28
C GLY A 35 -11.57 25.99 -3.54
N SER A 36 -11.42 25.41 -4.73
CA SER A 36 -11.81 25.99 -6.01
C SER A 36 -13.22 25.60 -6.41
N THR A 37 -13.96 26.48 -7.06
CA THR A 37 -15.26 26.22 -7.69
C THR A 37 -15.11 25.83 -9.18
N SER A 38 -13.89 25.85 -9.71
CA SER A 38 -13.60 25.46 -11.08
C SER A 38 -13.93 23.99 -11.33
N GLN A 39 -14.51 23.67 -12.48
CA GLN A 39 -14.75 22.28 -12.92
C GLN A 39 -13.46 21.68 -13.51
N GLU A 40 -12.59 22.50 -14.08
CA GLU A 40 -11.31 22.06 -14.61
C GLU A 40 -10.18 22.22 -13.59
N PRO A 41 -9.17 21.31 -13.60
CA PRO A 41 -8.00 21.43 -12.76
C PRO A 41 -7.24 22.72 -13.02
N GLU A 42 -6.92 23.46 -11.97
CA GLU A 42 -6.06 24.63 -12.05
C GLU A 42 -4.59 24.23 -12.19
N GLU A 43 -3.75 25.15 -12.58
CA GLU A 43 -2.33 24.87 -12.87
C GLU A 43 -1.59 24.31 -11.63
N TYR A 44 -1.87 24.85 -10.45
CA TYR A 44 -1.25 24.32 -9.22
C TYR A 44 -1.68 22.88 -8.91
N GLU A 45 -2.92 22.46 -9.27
CA GLU A 45 -3.40 21.10 -9.06
C GLU A 45 -2.62 20.12 -9.95
N LYS A 46 -2.35 20.51 -11.21
CA LYS A 46 -1.53 19.71 -12.14
C LYS A 46 -0.08 19.58 -11.66
N LEU A 47 0.50 20.68 -11.17
CA LEU A 47 1.84 20.67 -10.59
C LEU A 47 1.91 19.79 -9.35
N HIS A 48 0.93 19.85 -8.46
CA HIS A 48 0.86 19.01 -7.26
C HIS A 48 0.64 17.53 -7.61
N ALA A 49 -0.17 17.22 -8.62
CA ALA A 49 -0.33 15.86 -9.12
C ALA A 49 1.01 15.27 -9.62
N ALA A 50 1.80 16.07 -10.37
CA ALA A 50 3.12 15.64 -10.82
C ALA A 50 4.08 15.39 -9.65
N VAL A 51 4.06 16.24 -8.61
CA VAL A 51 4.85 16.03 -7.37
C VAL A 51 4.39 14.76 -6.65
N SER A 52 3.08 14.55 -6.52
CA SER A 52 2.50 13.35 -5.90
C SER A 52 2.95 12.07 -6.62
N ARG A 53 2.86 12.04 -7.97
CA ARG A 53 3.32 10.92 -8.80
C ARG A 53 4.80 10.62 -8.58
N LYS A 54 5.63 11.64 -8.62
CA LYS A 54 7.08 11.50 -8.41
C LYS A 54 7.39 10.97 -7.01
N ALA A 55 6.79 11.56 -5.98
CA ALA A 55 7.00 11.15 -4.60
C ALA A 55 6.57 9.69 -4.36
N ALA A 56 5.41 9.31 -4.92
CA ALA A 56 4.92 7.93 -4.84
C ALA A 56 5.89 6.94 -5.51
N ALA A 57 6.34 7.23 -6.73
CA ALA A 57 7.27 6.35 -7.45
C ALA A 57 8.62 6.21 -6.72
N GLU A 58 9.16 7.31 -6.17
CA GLU A 58 10.40 7.29 -5.39
C GLU A 58 10.29 6.59 -4.03
N GLY A 59 9.08 6.50 -3.48
CA GLY A 59 8.78 5.82 -2.22
C GLY A 59 8.52 4.31 -2.36
N MET A 60 8.26 3.82 -3.58
CA MET A 60 8.02 2.39 -3.81
C MET A 60 9.26 1.56 -3.54
N VAL A 61 9.08 0.40 -2.88
CA VAL A 61 10.16 -0.49 -2.48
C VAL A 61 10.07 -1.79 -3.24
N LEU A 62 11.09 -2.09 -4.04
CA LEU A 62 11.22 -3.39 -4.71
C LEU A 62 11.81 -4.40 -3.72
N LEU A 63 11.00 -5.36 -3.28
CA LEU A 63 11.37 -6.35 -2.27
C LEU A 63 11.94 -7.63 -2.87
N LYS A 64 11.47 -8.01 -4.06
CA LYS A 64 11.91 -9.22 -4.78
C LYS A 64 11.88 -8.95 -6.28
N ASN A 65 12.89 -9.44 -7.03
CA ASN A 65 12.91 -9.33 -8.49
C ASN A 65 13.79 -10.43 -9.11
N GLU A 66 13.31 -11.66 -9.06
CA GLU A 66 14.04 -12.82 -9.58
C GLU A 66 13.98 -12.87 -11.11
N GLY A 67 15.13 -13.13 -11.70
CA GLY A 67 15.28 -13.20 -13.15
C GLY A 67 15.02 -11.87 -13.87
N HIS A 68 15.12 -10.75 -13.14
CA HIS A 68 14.83 -9.41 -13.69
C HIS A 68 13.46 -9.32 -14.36
N LEU A 69 12.42 -9.90 -13.70
CA LEU A 69 11.05 -9.90 -14.21
C LEU A 69 10.52 -8.46 -14.36
N LEU A 70 10.87 -7.58 -13.45
CA LEU A 70 10.70 -6.13 -13.58
C LEU A 70 12.01 -5.49 -14.04
N PRO A 71 11.95 -4.46 -14.89
CA PRO A 71 10.76 -3.84 -15.47
C PRO A 71 10.15 -4.67 -16.61
N ILE A 72 8.82 -4.55 -16.77
CA ILE A 72 8.11 -5.11 -17.92
C ILE A 72 8.21 -4.09 -19.05
N ARG A 73 8.61 -4.55 -20.24
CA ARG A 73 8.65 -3.68 -21.41
C ARG A 73 7.29 -3.00 -21.66
N GLN A 74 7.32 -1.70 -21.92
CA GLN A 74 6.13 -0.93 -22.30
C GLN A 74 5.40 -1.56 -23.49
N GLY A 75 4.09 -1.55 -23.48
CA GLY A 75 3.25 -2.27 -24.45
C GLY A 75 3.12 -3.77 -24.18
N GLY A 76 3.72 -4.27 -23.10
CA GLY A 76 3.59 -5.66 -22.67
C GLY A 76 2.15 -6.04 -22.31
N ARG A 77 1.88 -7.35 -22.31
CA ARG A 77 0.58 -7.93 -21.95
C ARG A 77 0.61 -8.39 -20.50
N ILE A 78 -0.38 -8.00 -19.73
CA ILE A 78 -0.47 -8.26 -18.29
C ILE A 78 -1.84 -8.83 -17.96
N ALA A 79 -1.88 -9.96 -17.25
CA ALA A 79 -3.07 -10.44 -16.58
C ALA A 79 -3.12 -9.80 -15.18
N LEU A 80 -4.04 -8.88 -14.96
CA LEU A 80 -4.12 -8.06 -13.75
C LEU A 80 -5.29 -8.51 -12.89
N PHE A 81 -5.01 -8.80 -11.61
CA PHE A 81 -5.97 -9.30 -10.64
C PHE A 81 -5.81 -8.63 -9.27
N GLY A 82 -6.75 -8.90 -8.38
CA GLY A 82 -6.72 -8.44 -6.98
C GLY A 82 -7.43 -7.12 -6.75
N ALA A 83 -7.93 -6.96 -5.53
CA ALA A 83 -8.79 -5.83 -5.13
C ALA A 83 -8.14 -4.46 -5.38
N GLY A 84 -6.85 -4.34 -5.10
CA GLY A 84 -6.10 -3.08 -5.28
C GLY A 84 -5.88 -2.67 -6.73
N ALA A 85 -6.10 -3.56 -7.70
CA ALA A 85 -5.90 -3.24 -9.12
C ALA A 85 -6.83 -2.13 -9.58
N SER A 86 -8.13 -2.26 -9.35
CA SER A 86 -9.15 -1.26 -9.69
C SER A 86 -9.48 -0.33 -8.52
N ARG A 87 -9.39 -0.83 -7.28
CA ARG A 87 -9.66 -0.10 -6.03
C ARG A 87 -8.37 0.17 -5.26
N THR A 88 -7.42 0.79 -5.92
CA THR A 88 -6.14 1.17 -5.30
C THR A 88 -6.37 2.05 -4.08
N VAL A 89 -5.85 1.60 -2.94
CA VAL A 89 -5.90 2.34 -1.67
C VAL A 89 -4.90 3.49 -1.76
N LYS A 90 -5.40 4.70 -1.98
CA LYS A 90 -4.59 5.92 -2.17
C LYS A 90 -4.06 6.49 -0.86
N GLY A 91 -4.83 6.32 0.23
CA GLY A 91 -4.53 6.85 1.57
C GLY A 91 -5.33 6.12 2.62
N GLY A 92 -5.00 6.34 3.89
CA GLY A 92 -5.69 5.76 5.02
C GLY A 92 -7.08 6.34 5.24
N THR A 93 -7.91 5.61 6.02
CA THR A 93 -9.20 6.10 6.50
C THR A 93 -9.01 7.31 7.43
N GLY A 94 -10.06 8.09 7.65
CA GLY A 94 -10.02 9.30 8.46
C GLY A 94 -9.49 10.50 7.67
N SER A 95 -8.62 11.30 8.26
CA SER A 95 -8.06 12.51 7.64
C SER A 95 -7.19 12.24 6.40
N GLY A 96 -6.70 11.00 6.25
CA GLY A 96 -5.98 10.54 5.06
C GLY A 96 -6.87 10.33 3.82
N ASP A 97 -8.20 10.19 4.00
CA ASP A 97 -9.16 10.04 2.90
C ASP A 97 -9.59 11.41 2.36
N VAL A 98 -8.66 12.09 1.74
CA VAL A 98 -8.89 13.42 1.16
C VAL A 98 -9.81 13.37 -0.06
N ASN A 99 -10.54 14.46 -0.27
CA ASN A 99 -11.40 14.63 -1.44
C ASN A 99 -10.57 15.22 -2.61
N GLU A 100 -10.23 14.39 -3.54
CA GLU A 100 -9.58 14.76 -4.80
C GLU A 100 -10.57 14.78 -5.97
N ARG A 101 -10.20 15.45 -7.06
CA ARG A 101 -11.00 15.45 -8.30
C ARG A 101 -10.98 14.08 -8.97
N ASP A 102 -9.82 13.45 -8.97
CA ASP A 102 -9.55 12.17 -9.62
C ASP A 102 -8.52 11.37 -8.81
N SER A 103 -8.64 10.07 -8.91
CA SER A 103 -7.68 9.13 -8.33
C SER A 103 -7.41 8.04 -9.35
N VAL A 104 -6.13 7.84 -9.64
CA VAL A 104 -5.68 6.90 -10.66
C VAL A 104 -5.42 5.54 -10.03
N SER A 105 -6.24 4.54 -10.39
CA SER A 105 -6.02 3.16 -9.99
C SER A 105 -4.82 2.54 -10.71
N ILE A 106 -4.28 1.45 -10.18
CA ILE A 106 -3.20 0.69 -10.84
C ILE A 106 -3.64 0.21 -12.22
N TRP A 107 -4.87 -0.29 -12.35
CA TRP A 107 -5.44 -0.67 -13.65
C TRP A 107 -5.39 0.48 -14.66
N ARG A 108 -5.93 1.64 -14.28
CA ARG A 108 -5.93 2.83 -15.14
C ARG A 108 -4.50 3.27 -15.48
N GLY A 109 -3.61 3.36 -14.50
CA GLY A 109 -2.24 3.80 -14.71
C GLY A 109 -1.46 2.90 -15.68
N LEU A 110 -1.62 1.58 -15.57
CA LEU A 110 -1.03 0.62 -16.52
C LEU A 110 -1.60 0.77 -17.93
N LYS A 111 -2.91 0.98 -18.08
CA LYS A 111 -3.53 1.26 -19.40
C LYS A 111 -3.03 2.55 -20.01
N ASP A 112 -2.96 3.63 -19.22
CA ASP A 112 -2.48 4.94 -19.66
C ASP A 112 -1.00 4.89 -20.08
N ALA A 113 -0.22 3.97 -19.48
CA ALA A 113 1.16 3.69 -19.89
C ALA A 113 1.29 2.76 -21.11
N GLY A 114 0.15 2.34 -21.69
CA GLY A 114 0.10 1.54 -22.91
C GLY A 114 0.20 0.03 -22.76
N TYR A 115 0.06 -0.50 -21.52
CA TYR A 115 -0.02 -1.95 -21.31
C TYR A 115 -1.37 -2.51 -21.78
N VAL A 116 -1.32 -3.72 -22.32
CA VAL A 116 -2.52 -4.48 -22.68
C VAL A 116 -2.95 -5.32 -21.48
N ILE A 117 -4.05 -4.95 -20.86
CA ILE A 117 -4.62 -5.73 -19.74
C ILE A 117 -5.49 -6.85 -20.32
N THR A 118 -5.03 -8.09 -20.17
CA THR A 118 -5.68 -9.25 -20.80
C THR A 118 -6.88 -9.77 -20.00
N THR A 119 -7.08 -9.25 -18.79
CA THR A 119 -8.14 -9.65 -17.85
C THR A 119 -9.09 -8.49 -17.50
N GLU A 120 -9.34 -7.57 -18.45
CA GLU A 120 -10.25 -6.44 -18.20
C GLU A 120 -11.63 -6.90 -17.74
N LYS A 121 -12.15 -7.99 -18.29
CA LYS A 121 -13.45 -8.56 -17.89
C LYS A 121 -13.48 -8.91 -16.40
N TRP A 122 -12.40 -9.50 -15.86
CA TRP A 122 -12.29 -9.80 -14.43
C TRP A 122 -12.39 -8.54 -13.59
N LEU A 123 -11.71 -7.45 -14.01
CA LEU A 123 -11.71 -6.18 -13.30
C LEU A 123 -13.08 -5.49 -13.35
N GLU A 124 -13.79 -5.59 -14.47
CA GLU A 124 -15.17 -5.08 -14.59
C GLU A 124 -16.14 -5.85 -13.68
N GLU A 125 -16.09 -7.18 -13.68
CA GLU A 125 -16.87 -8.04 -12.79
C GLU A 125 -16.54 -7.78 -11.31
N TYR A 126 -15.26 -7.53 -10.99
CA TYR A 126 -14.84 -7.13 -9.65
C TYR A 126 -15.47 -5.79 -9.22
N GLU A 127 -15.50 -4.80 -10.11
CA GLU A 127 -16.13 -3.51 -9.83
C GLU A 127 -17.64 -3.64 -9.53
N GLU A 128 -18.33 -4.51 -10.24
CA GLU A 128 -19.74 -4.81 -9.98
C GLU A 128 -19.91 -5.47 -8.59
N LEU A 129 -19.11 -6.49 -8.29
CA LEU A 129 -19.10 -7.19 -7.01
C LEU A 129 -18.81 -6.24 -5.85
N TYR A 130 -17.76 -5.43 -5.96
CA TYR A 130 -17.40 -4.44 -4.96
C TYR A 130 -18.52 -3.44 -4.71
N SER A 131 -19.12 -2.92 -5.79
CA SER A 131 -20.21 -1.95 -5.71
C SER A 131 -21.45 -2.53 -5.02
N ALA A 132 -21.81 -3.77 -5.32
CA ALA A 132 -22.90 -4.49 -4.68
C ALA A 132 -22.64 -4.69 -3.17
N ARG A 133 -21.43 -5.16 -2.81
CA ARG A 133 -21.02 -5.32 -1.41
C ARG A 133 -21.03 -4.00 -0.63
N ARG A 134 -20.54 -2.93 -1.25
CA ARG A 134 -20.54 -1.60 -0.62
C ARG A 134 -21.96 -1.05 -0.40
N LEU A 135 -22.88 -1.31 -1.33
CA LEU A 135 -24.28 -0.94 -1.16
C LEU A 135 -24.93 -1.72 0.00
N ALA A 136 -24.69 -3.03 0.07
CA ALA A 136 -25.19 -3.86 1.17
C ALA A 136 -24.63 -3.41 2.53
N TRP A 137 -23.32 -3.13 2.61
CA TRP A 137 -22.69 -2.60 3.81
C TRP A 137 -23.27 -1.26 4.25
N LYS A 138 -23.51 -0.31 3.32
CA LYS A 138 -24.16 0.97 3.64
C LYS A 138 -25.61 0.78 4.12
N ALA A 139 -26.32 -0.17 3.55
CA ALA A 139 -27.68 -0.50 3.99
C ALA A 139 -27.66 -1.08 5.42
N GLU A 140 -26.70 -1.93 5.74
CA GLU A 140 -26.53 -2.50 7.08
C GLU A 140 -26.22 -1.42 8.13
N ILE A 141 -25.31 -0.48 7.85
CA ILE A 141 -25.03 0.65 8.75
C ILE A 141 -26.31 1.46 9.01
N ARG A 142 -27.06 1.78 7.94
CA ARG A 142 -28.33 2.51 8.10
C ARG A 142 -29.32 1.73 8.93
N ARG A 143 -29.46 0.42 8.71
CA ARG A 143 -30.35 -0.44 9.49
C ARG A 143 -29.98 -0.42 10.97
N ARG A 144 -28.70 -0.52 11.31
CA ARG A 144 -28.19 -0.50 12.69
C ARG A 144 -28.34 0.86 13.35
N SER A 145 -28.22 1.95 12.59
CA SER A 145 -28.32 3.32 13.11
C SER A 145 -29.75 3.87 13.16
N THR A 146 -30.74 3.18 12.55
CA THR A 146 -32.13 3.60 12.64
C THR A 146 -32.73 3.09 13.95
N PRO A 147 -33.31 3.98 14.81
CA PRO A 147 -33.93 3.54 16.03
C PRO A 147 -35.04 2.50 15.71
N ALA A 148 -34.99 1.36 16.37
CA ALA A 148 -36.09 0.42 16.36
C ALA A 148 -37.28 1.06 17.08
N GLU A 149 -38.52 0.56 16.85
CA GLU A 149 -39.73 1.02 17.57
C GLU A 149 -39.57 0.91 19.10
N SER A 150 -38.62 0.06 19.57
CA SER A 150 -38.21 -0.08 20.97
C SER A 150 -37.33 1.05 21.50
N GLY A 151 -36.88 1.98 20.66
CA GLY A 151 -35.93 3.04 21.04
C GLY A 151 -34.45 2.60 21.09
N GLU A 152 -34.16 1.34 20.80
CA GLU A 152 -32.80 0.78 20.79
C GLU A 152 -32.15 0.93 19.42
N GLY A 153 -31.79 2.16 19.06
CA GLY A 153 -30.97 2.46 17.88
C GLY A 153 -29.55 2.84 18.28
N MET A 154 -28.58 2.38 17.49
CA MET A 154 -27.19 2.77 17.63
C MET A 154 -26.97 4.13 16.96
N ASP A 155 -26.11 4.99 17.53
CA ASP A 155 -25.64 6.18 16.82
C ASP A 155 -25.02 5.79 15.48
N PHE A 156 -25.19 6.63 14.46
CA PHE A 156 -24.63 6.39 13.12
C PHE A 156 -23.11 6.16 13.17
N TRP A 157 -22.39 6.95 13.95
CA TRP A 157 -20.94 6.81 14.08
C TRP A 157 -20.55 5.49 14.74
N MET A 158 -21.28 5.06 15.74
CA MET A 158 -21.07 3.78 16.39
C MET A 158 -21.42 2.62 15.43
N ALA A 159 -22.53 2.72 14.68
CA ALA A 159 -22.87 1.72 13.66
C ALA A 159 -21.81 1.64 12.56
N TYR A 160 -21.28 2.78 12.12
CA TYR A 160 -20.21 2.85 11.13
C TYR A 160 -18.91 2.22 11.64
N SER A 161 -18.44 2.61 12.82
CA SER A 161 -17.18 2.14 13.39
C SER A 161 -17.20 0.66 13.79
N THR A 162 -18.36 0.12 14.14
CA THR A 162 -18.52 -1.30 14.51
C THR A 162 -18.96 -2.22 13.37
N THR A 163 -19.00 -1.72 12.13
CA THR A 163 -19.35 -2.51 10.94
C THR A 163 -18.27 -2.33 9.88
N PRO A 164 -17.11 -3.00 10.01
CA PRO A 164 -16.03 -2.87 9.04
C PRO A 164 -16.48 -3.37 7.66
N PHE A 165 -16.03 -2.68 6.62
CA PHE A 165 -16.28 -3.10 5.25
C PHE A 165 -15.34 -4.25 4.88
N GLN A 166 -15.92 -5.41 4.56
CA GLN A 166 -15.17 -6.57 4.09
C GLN A 166 -14.91 -6.43 2.57
N ILE A 167 -13.66 -6.23 2.20
CA ILE A 167 -13.24 -6.16 0.80
C ILE A 167 -13.39 -7.56 0.18
N PRO A 168 -14.17 -7.74 -0.91
CA PRO A 168 -14.26 -9.03 -1.57
C PRO A 168 -12.94 -9.38 -2.28
N ALA A 169 -12.54 -10.63 -2.28
CA ALA A 169 -11.36 -11.10 -2.99
C ALA A 169 -11.51 -10.97 -4.51
N GLY A 170 -12.62 -11.42 -5.05
CA GLY A 170 -12.95 -11.25 -6.47
C GLY A 170 -13.66 -12.45 -7.08
N PRO A 171 -13.96 -12.40 -8.39
CA PRO A 171 -14.42 -13.55 -9.18
C PRO A 171 -13.34 -14.63 -9.33
N GLU A 172 -13.70 -15.78 -9.88
CA GLU A 172 -12.74 -16.81 -10.26
C GLU A 172 -11.71 -16.28 -11.24
N VAL A 173 -10.45 -16.69 -11.06
CA VAL A 173 -9.36 -16.34 -11.95
C VAL A 173 -9.32 -17.29 -13.16
N TYR A 174 -8.72 -16.83 -14.23
CA TYR A 174 -8.60 -17.61 -15.46
C TYR A 174 -7.30 -17.28 -16.19
N THR A 175 -6.87 -18.20 -17.04
CA THR A 175 -5.72 -17.97 -17.94
C THR A 175 -6.08 -16.99 -19.03
N SER A 176 -5.10 -16.18 -19.44
CA SER A 176 -5.24 -15.23 -20.54
C SER A 176 -4.00 -15.27 -21.43
N ASP A 177 -4.01 -14.49 -22.50
CA ASP A 177 -2.95 -14.49 -23.51
C ASP A 177 -1.69 -13.73 -23.03
N THR A 178 -1.11 -14.24 -21.94
CA THR A 178 0.18 -13.82 -21.36
C THR A 178 0.69 -14.88 -20.38
N ASP A 179 1.99 -14.95 -20.13
CA ASP A 179 2.62 -15.79 -19.10
C ASP A 179 2.80 -15.08 -17.75
N THR A 180 2.47 -13.79 -17.71
CA THR A 180 2.73 -12.92 -16.57
C THR A 180 1.44 -12.41 -15.94
N ALA A 181 1.23 -12.76 -14.68
CA ALA A 181 0.15 -12.23 -13.85
C ALA A 181 0.68 -11.19 -12.86
N VAL A 182 -0.12 -10.17 -12.62
CA VAL A 182 0.07 -9.18 -11.56
C VAL A 182 -1.10 -9.28 -10.59
N TYR A 183 -0.82 -9.59 -9.33
CA TYR A 183 -1.81 -9.63 -8.26
C TYR A 183 -1.60 -8.44 -7.31
N VAL A 184 -2.63 -7.64 -7.08
CA VAL A 184 -2.57 -6.47 -6.21
C VAL A 184 -3.29 -6.77 -4.89
N LEU A 185 -2.51 -7.07 -3.86
CA LEU A 185 -3.00 -7.23 -2.48
C LEU A 185 -3.16 -5.85 -1.86
N SER A 186 -4.34 -5.53 -1.35
CA SER A 186 -4.58 -4.22 -0.75
C SER A 186 -5.09 -4.30 0.69
N ARG A 187 -4.59 -3.38 1.51
CA ARG A 187 -5.04 -3.14 2.89
C ARG A 187 -5.10 -1.65 3.14
N SER A 188 -6.20 -1.19 3.68
CA SER A 188 -6.30 0.18 4.17
C SER A 188 -5.83 0.23 5.62
N SER A 189 -5.01 1.20 5.97
CA SER A 189 -4.74 1.58 7.35
C SER A 189 -4.97 3.08 7.50
N GLY A 190 -5.32 3.52 8.69
CA GLY A 190 -5.65 4.92 8.94
C GLY A 190 -6.16 5.11 10.36
N GLU A 191 -6.87 6.20 10.58
CA GLU A 191 -7.44 6.53 11.88
C GLU A 191 -8.55 5.56 12.29
N ASN A 192 -8.79 5.45 13.58
CA ASN A 192 -9.88 4.78 14.30
C ASN A 192 -9.70 3.31 14.67
N ILE A 193 -8.96 2.50 13.92
CA ILE A 193 -8.82 1.07 14.19
C ILE A 193 -7.38 0.66 13.97
N ASP A 194 -6.79 0.02 15.00
CA ASP A 194 -5.51 -0.64 14.86
C ASP A 194 -5.61 -1.84 13.92
N ARG A 195 -4.48 -2.17 13.28
CA ARG A 195 -4.35 -3.37 12.48
C ARG A 195 -4.42 -4.61 13.38
N THR A 196 -5.13 -5.63 12.95
CA THR A 196 -5.33 -6.88 13.69
C THR A 196 -4.52 -8.02 13.10
N ALA A 197 -4.14 -8.97 13.97
CA ALA A 197 -3.51 -10.23 13.53
C ALA A 197 -4.55 -11.23 13.02
N GLU A 198 -5.42 -10.81 12.11
CA GLU A 198 -6.52 -11.59 11.59
C GLU A 198 -6.44 -11.76 10.07
N ALA A 199 -7.21 -12.75 9.56
CA ALA A 199 -7.39 -12.99 8.14
C ALA A 199 -8.11 -11.81 7.48
N GLY A 200 -7.55 -11.31 6.38
CA GLY A 200 -8.05 -10.13 5.66
C GLY A 200 -7.45 -8.82 6.16
N ASP A 201 -6.63 -8.84 7.22
CA ASP A 201 -5.84 -7.69 7.67
C ASP A 201 -4.34 -7.99 7.63
N TYR A 202 -3.70 -8.41 8.74
CA TYR A 202 -2.29 -8.81 8.71
C TYR A 202 -2.09 -10.07 7.86
N PHE A 203 -2.89 -11.10 8.07
CA PHE A 203 -2.88 -12.32 7.27
C PHE A 203 -3.76 -12.17 6.02
N MET A 204 -3.45 -12.93 4.98
CA MET A 204 -4.35 -13.10 3.85
C MET A 204 -5.65 -13.76 4.30
N SER A 205 -6.78 -13.36 3.71
CA SER A 205 -8.02 -14.13 3.83
C SER A 205 -7.90 -15.47 3.09
N SER A 206 -8.76 -16.43 3.42
CA SER A 206 -8.81 -17.72 2.71
C SER A 206 -9.03 -17.53 1.20
N ASP A 207 -9.91 -16.62 0.83
CA ASP A 207 -10.24 -16.35 -0.58
C ASP A 207 -9.07 -15.70 -1.32
N GLU A 208 -8.34 -14.78 -0.69
CA GLU A 208 -7.13 -14.17 -1.27
C GLU A 208 -6.02 -15.20 -1.46
N HIS A 209 -5.84 -16.08 -0.47
CA HIS A 209 -4.84 -17.14 -0.53
C HIS A 209 -5.16 -18.16 -1.62
N GLU A 210 -6.45 -18.57 -1.74
CA GLU A 210 -6.90 -19.47 -2.79
C GLU A 210 -6.69 -18.85 -4.17
N MET A 211 -7.11 -17.59 -4.36
CA MET A 211 -6.89 -16.87 -5.61
C MET A 211 -5.40 -16.82 -6.00
N LEU A 212 -4.51 -16.53 -5.04
CA LEU A 212 -3.07 -16.50 -5.30
C LEU A 212 -2.53 -17.89 -5.66
N ARG A 213 -3.04 -18.95 -5.01
CA ARG A 213 -2.71 -20.34 -5.34
C ARG A 213 -3.11 -20.70 -6.77
N GLU A 214 -4.34 -20.35 -7.16
CA GLU A 214 -4.82 -20.58 -8.51
C GLU A 214 -3.99 -19.81 -9.55
N LEU A 215 -3.68 -18.54 -9.29
CA LEU A 215 -2.82 -17.73 -10.16
C LEU A 215 -1.44 -18.37 -10.34
N CYS A 216 -0.82 -18.82 -9.24
CA CYS A 216 0.48 -19.52 -9.29
C CYS A 216 0.41 -20.88 -9.96
N GLY A 217 -0.77 -21.51 -10.03
CA GLY A 217 -1.00 -22.71 -10.83
C GLY A 217 -1.19 -22.45 -12.31
N MET A 218 -1.64 -21.26 -12.69
CA MET A 218 -2.00 -20.89 -14.07
C MET A 218 -0.91 -20.09 -14.79
N TYR A 219 -0.09 -19.33 -14.07
CA TYR A 219 0.90 -18.41 -14.65
C TYR A 219 2.32 -18.76 -14.17
N GLU A 220 3.26 -18.75 -15.10
CA GLU A 220 4.67 -19.05 -14.78
C GLU A 220 5.36 -17.92 -14.00
N LYS A 221 4.90 -16.70 -14.22
CA LYS A 221 5.48 -15.47 -13.65
C LYS A 221 4.41 -14.68 -12.93
N VAL A 222 4.52 -14.60 -11.63
CA VAL A 222 3.60 -13.83 -10.81
C VAL A 222 4.36 -12.68 -10.16
N ILE A 223 3.79 -11.48 -10.29
CA ILE A 223 4.24 -10.27 -9.62
C ILE A 223 3.19 -9.94 -8.57
N VAL A 224 3.60 -9.76 -7.32
CA VAL A 224 2.69 -9.27 -6.28
C VAL A 224 3.01 -7.81 -6.01
N ILE A 225 1.97 -6.98 -6.04
CA ILE A 225 2.02 -5.58 -5.63
C ILE A 225 1.32 -5.45 -4.29
N LEU A 226 2.04 -4.94 -3.29
CA LEU A 226 1.52 -4.68 -1.96
C LEU A 226 1.05 -3.22 -1.87
N ASN A 227 -0.24 -3.02 -1.99
CA ASN A 227 -0.91 -1.74 -1.78
C ASN A 227 -1.45 -1.70 -0.34
N THR A 228 -0.54 -1.65 0.62
CA THR A 228 -0.84 -1.81 2.05
C THR A 228 -0.27 -0.65 2.86
N GLY A 229 -1.04 -0.11 3.78
CA GLY A 229 -0.60 1.01 4.64
C GLY A 229 0.32 0.59 5.79
N GLY A 230 0.61 -0.70 5.95
CA GLY A 230 1.50 -1.27 6.95
C GLY A 230 1.93 -2.68 6.58
N VAL A 231 2.67 -3.33 7.48
CA VAL A 231 3.17 -4.69 7.27
C VAL A 231 2.03 -5.72 7.12
N VAL A 232 2.25 -6.72 6.31
CA VAL A 232 1.38 -7.90 6.16
C VAL A 232 2.21 -9.17 6.23
N ASP A 233 1.58 -10.28 6.51
CA ASP A 233 2.24 -11.58 6.42
C ASP A 233 2.69 -11.87 4.99
N LEU A 234 3.93 -12.35 4.86
CA LEU A 234 4.54 -12.71 3.58
C LEU A 234 4.92 -14.20 3.51
N SER A 235 4.34 -15.03 4.37
CA SER A 235 4.62 -16.48 4.38
C SER A 235 4.26 -17.17 3.05
N PHE A 236 3.30 -16.62 2.32
CA PHE A 236 2.94 -17.08 0.98
C PHE A 236 4.10 -17.08 -0.03
N LEU A 237 5.16 -16.28 0.18
CA LEU A 237 6.35 -16.29 -0.68
C LEU A 237 7.13 -17.61 -0.59
N ASP A 238 7.03 -18.32 0.53
CA ASP A 238 7.69 -19.61 0.72
C ASP A 238 6.86 -20.77 0.10
N GLU A 239 5.53 -20.53 -0.02
CA GLU A 239 4.61 -21.49 -0.62
C GLU A 239 4.58 -21.39 -2.16
N PHE A 240 4.70 -20.18 -2.70
CA PHE A 240 4.52 -19.91 -4.14
C PHE A 240 5.79 -19.41 -4.82
N PRO A 241 6.68 -20.31 -5.29
CA PRO A 241 7.92 -19.93 -5.98
C PRO A 241 7.68 -19.23 -7.33
N GLN A 242 6.48 -19.28 -7.88
CA GLN A 242 6.08 -18.54 -9.08
C GLN A 242 6.04 -17.02 -8.86
N ILE A 243 5.97 -16.57 -7.61
CA ILE A 243 6.05 -15.15 -7.27
C ILE A 243 7.50 -14.72 -7.40
N ARG A 244 7.85 -14.16 -8.55
CA ARG A 244 9.21 -13.75 -8.89
C ARG A 244 9.52 -12.30 -8.60
N ALA A 245 8.48 -11.45 -8.46
CA ALA A 245 8.65 -10.06 -8.08
C ALA A 245 7.65 -9.64 -7.01
N LEU A 246 8.11 -8.77 -6.10
CA LEU A 246 7.30 -8.20 -5.03
C LEU A 246 7.61 -6.70 -4.94
N LEU A 247 6.60 -5.88 -5.12
CA LEU A 247 6.69 -4.42 -5.09
C LEU A 247 5.76 -3.85 -4.01
N LEU A 248 6.32 -3.20 -3.00
CA LEU A 248 5.55 -2.45 -2.01
C LEU A 248 5.31 -1.04 -2.52
N VAL A 249 4.04 -0.68 -2.69
CA VAL A 249 3.63 0.65 -3.14
C VAL A 249 2.98 1.48 -2.04
N SER A 250 2.77 0.90 -0.87
CA SER A 250 2.10 1.52 0.28
C SER A 250 0.75 2.12 -0.10
N GLN A 251 0.45 3.33 0.36
CA GLN A 251 -0.73 4.13 0.02
C GLN A 251 -0.27 5.33 -0.82
N PRO A 252 -0.21 5.19 -2.15
CA PRO A 252 0.60 6.06 -3.02
C PRO A 252 -0.08 7.37 -3.45
N GLY A 253 -1.20 7.75 -2.83
CA GLY A 253 -1.91 9.00 -3.16
C GLY A 253 -2.69 8.94 -4.47
N GLN A 254 -3.18 10.11 -4.90
CA GLN A 254 -4.09 10.22 -6.05
C GLN A 254 -3.50 9.78 -7.39
N GLU A 255 -2.17 9.89 -7.55
CA GLU A 255 -1.45 9.53 -8.77
C GLU A 255 -0.80 8.13 -8.68
N GLY A 256 -1.23 7.32 -7.70
CA GLY A 256 -0.63 6.04 -7.38
C GLY A 256 -0.54 5.08 -8.55
N GLY A 257 -1.59 4.98 -9.36
CA GLY A 257 -1.61 4.10 -10.53
C GLY A 257 -0.58 4.49 -11.59
N HIS A 258 -0.43 5.79 -11.87
CA HIS A 258 0.61 6.27 -12.78
C HIS A 258 2.02 6.02 -12.22
N ALA A 259 2.22 6.26 -10.92
CA ALA A 259 3.50 6.00 -10.27
C ALA A 259 3.89 4.52 -10.30
N VAL A 260 2.92 3.60 -10.10
CA VAL A 260 3.13 2.16 -10.26
C VAL A 260 3.53 1.81 -11.70
N ALA A 261 2.83 2.38 -12.67
CA ALA A 261 3.15 2.16 -14.09
C ALA A 261 4.55 2.66 -14.46
N ASP A 262 4.99 3.79 -13.90
CA ASP A 262 6.35 4.33 -14.08
C ASP A 262 7.41 3.36 -13.56
N VAL A 263 7.18 2.78 -12.38
CA VAL A 263 8.10 1.80 -11.80
C VAL A 263 8.07 0.48 -12.57
N VAL A 264 6.88 -0.05 -12.85
CA VAL A 264 6.71 -1.32 -13.60
C VAL A 264 7.34 -1.26 -14.98
N SER A 265 7.29 -0.11 -15.66
CA SER A 265 7.91 0.09 -16.99
C SER A 265 9.40 0.37 -16.96
N GLY A 266 9.96 0.72 -15.80
CA GLY A 266 11.33 1.19 -15.69
C GLY A 266 11.54 2.64 -16.09
N ALA A 267 10.47 3.40 -16.34
CA ALA A 267 10.55 4.85 -16.51
C ALA A 267 11.07 5.55 -15.24
N VAL A 268 10.75 4.97 -14.08
CA VAL A 268 11.36 5.30 -12.79
C VAL A 268 11.98 4.04 -12.21
N VAL A 269 13.26 4.12 -11.89
CA VAL A 269 14.00 3.02 -11.27
C VAL A 269 13.71 3.00 -9.77
N PRO A 270 13.30 1.85 -9.18
CA PRO A 270 13.03 1.74 -7.75
C PRO A 270 14.22 2.20 -6.92
N SER A 271 13.96 3.03 -5.93
CA SER A 271 14.97 3.57 -5.03
C SER A 271 14.44 3.78 -3.61
N GLY A 272 13.20 3.36 -3.35
CA GLY A 272 12.60 3.33 -2.02
C GLY A 272 13.27 2.30 -1.14
N LYS A 273 13.28 2.56 0.17
CA LYS A 273 13.82 1.67 1.19
C LYS A 273 12.79 1.50 2.31
N LEU A 274 12.70 0.30 2.86
CA LEU A 274 11.82 0.03 4.00
C LEU A 274 12.14 0.94 5.18
N THR A 275 11.10 1.49 5.76
CA THR A 275 11.17 2.32 6.99
C THR A 275 10.89 1.52 8.25
N ASP A 276 10.63 0.23 8.10
CA ASP A 276 10.35 -0.75 9.14
C ASP A 276 11.06 -2.07 8.86
N SER A 277 10.98 -3.02 9.79
CA SER A 277 11.46 -4.39 9.61
C SER A 277 10.26 -5.32 9.48
N TRP A 278 10.29 -6.20 8.48
CA TRP A 278 9.24 -7.18 8.20
C TRP A 278 9.67 -8.54 8.73
N ALA A 279 9.06 -8.97 9.82
CA ALA A 279 9.36 -10.24 10.47
C ALA A 279 8.93 -11.43 9.60
N PHE A 280 9.42 -12.63 9.94
CA PHE A 280 8.94 -13.87 9.32
C PHE A 280 7.56 -14.26 9.84
N ARG A 281 7.26 -13.97 11.11
CA ARG A 281 6.00 -14.32 11.77
C ARG A 281 5.51 -13.15 12.61
N TYR A 282 4.22 -13.09 12.84
CA TYR A 282 3.61 -12.07 13.68
C TYR A 282 4.19 -12.06 15.10
N GLU A 283 4.43 -13.24 15.67
CA GLU A 283 4.94 -13.43 17.02
C GLU A 283 6.38 -12.95 17.19
N ASP A 284 7.11 -12.74 16.10
CA ASP A 284 8.49 -12.21 16.12
C ASP A 284 8.53 -10.69 16.37
N TYR A 285 7.40 -9.99 16.27
CA TYR A 285 7.32 -8.56 16.65
C TYR A 285 7.28 -8.40 18.17
N PRO A 286 7.99 -7.40 18.72
CA PRO A 286 7.88 -7.10 20.15
C PRO A 286 6.42 -6.75 20.47
N ASN A 287 5.95 -7.21 21.63
CA ASN A 287 4.60 -6.97 22.13
C ASN A 287 3.44 -7.47 21.22
N SER A 288 3.69 -8.35 20.27
CA SER A 288 2.65 -8.91 19.39
C SER A 288 1.47 -9.51 20.19
N ALA A 289 1.74 -10.12 21.36
CA ALA A 289 0.72 -10.72 22.22
C ALA A 289 -0.15 -9.69 22.97
N THR A 290 0.29 -8.45 23.10
CA THR A 290 -0.41 -7.41 23.89
C THR A 290 -0.86 -6.22 23.05
N PHE A 291 -0.28 -6.02 21.87
CA PHE A 291 -0.63 -4.93 20.96
C PHE A 291 -2.14 -4.86 20.71
N SER A 292 -2.70 -3.65 20.78
CA SER A 292 -4.12 -3.39 20.55
C SER A 292 -5.04 -4.32 21.36
N HIS A 293 -4.71 -4.52 22.63
CA HIS A 293 -5.48 -5.34 23.57
C HIS A 293 -5.64 -6.83 23.18
N ASN A 294 -4.71 -7.39 22.41
CA ASN A 294 -4.70 -8.82 22.06
C ASN A 294 -4.74 -9.76 23.28
N ASN A 295 -4.28 -9.27 24.45
CA ASN A 295 -4.37 -9.98 25.72
C ASN A 295 -5.75 -9.88 26.41
N GLY A 296 -6.74 -9.21 25.79
CA GLY A 296 -8.07 -8.98 26.34
C GLY A 296 -8.18 -7.89 27.42
N ASN A 297 -7.08 -7.22 27.75
CA ASN A 297 -7.10 -6.13 28.74
C ASN A 297 -7.35 -4.79 28.03
N THR A 298 -8.58 -4.31 28.07
CA THR A 298 -8.99 -3.04 27.46
C THR A 298 -8.80 -1.81 28.38
N GLU A 299 -8.37 -2.04 29.63
CA GLU A 299 -8.18 -0.95 30.60
C GLU A 299 -6.74 -0.42 30.64
N GLN A 300 -5.78 -1.25 30.22
CA GLN A 300 -4.35 -0.91 30.32
C GLN A 300 -3.61 -1.37 29.06
N GLU A 301 -2.87 -0.47 28.45
CA GLU A 301 -1.89 -0.75 27.41
C GLU A 301 -0.48 -0.49 27.98
N LYS A 302 0.44 -1.47 27.81
CA LYS A 302 1.80 -1.38 28.31
C LYS A 302 2.79 -1.28 27.16
N TYR A 303 3.61 -0.25 27.17
CA TYR A 303 4.72 -0.03 26.24
C TYR A 303 6.00 -0.64 26.82
N GLU A 304 6.15 -1.96 26.69
CA GLU A 304 7.25 -2.71 27.34
C GLU A 304 8.54 -2.72 26.52
N GLU A 305 8.46 -2.39 25.20
CA GLU A 305 9.59 -2.42 24.28
C GLU A 305 10.67 -1.36 24.58
N GLY A 306 10.36 -0.31 25.32
CA GLY A 306 11.30 0.75 25.66
C GLY A 306 11.95 1.37 24.41
N ILE A 307 13.29 1.34 24.35
CA ILE A 307 14.04 1.82 23.17
C ILE A 307 14.11 0.82 22.03
N PHE A 308 13.69 -0.43 22.24
CA PHE A 308 13.81 -1.53 21.28
C PHE A 308 12.61 -1.60 20.33
N VAL A 309 12.46 -0.58 19.52
CA VAL A 309 11.40 -0.47 18.50
C VAL A 309 11.98 -0.74 17.10
N GLY A 310 11.26 -1.53 16.30
CA GLY A 310 11.63 -1.85 14.92
C GLY A 310 13.01 -2.51 14.83
N TYR A 311 13.87 -2.07 13.91
CA TYR A 311 15.20 -2.68 13.69
C TYR A 311 16.08 -2.71 14.95
N ARG A 312 15.87 -1.79 15.92
CA ARG A 312 16.63 -1.80 17.17
C ARG A 312 16.36 -3.07 17.96
N TYR A 313 15.10 -3.54 17.96
CA TYR A 313 14.74 -4.82 18.56
C TYR A 313 15.37 -5.98 17.81
N PHE A 314 15.07 -6.10 16.53
CA PHE A 314 15.49 -7.23 15.72
C PHE A 314 17.02 -7.39 15.69
N ASP A 315 17.75 -6.29 15.51
CA ASP A 315 19.21 -6.30 15.48
C ASP A 315 19.83 -6.61 16.85
N THR A 316 19.25 -6.08 17.94
CA THR A 316 19.81 -6.24 19.29
C THR A 316 19.62 -7.65 19.81
N PHE A 317 18.46 -8.23 19.60
CA PHE A 317 18.12 -9.56 20.09
C PHE A 317 18.41 -10.66 19.07
N GLY A 318 18.89 -10.32 17.88
CA GLY A 318 19.23 -11.27 16.83
C GLY A 318 18.02 -12.00 16.27
N VAL A 319 16.84 -11.38 16.31
CA VAL A 319 15.61 -11.95 15.74
C VAL A 319 15.67 -11.82 14.22
N PRO A 320 15.58 -12.93 13.48
CA PRO A 320 15.64 -12.86 12.02
C PRO A 320 14.42 -12.17 11.43
N VAL A 321 14.63 -11.43 10.34
CA VAL A 321 13.58 -10.74 9.61
C VAL A 321 13.59 -11.15 8.14
N ARG A 322 12.41 -11.15 7.51
CA ARG A 322 12.29 -11.41 6.07
C ARG A 322 12.92 -10.27 5.26
N TYR A 323 12.61 -9.04 5.63
CA TYR A 323 13.21 -7.83 5.08
C TYR A 323 13.53 -6.84 6.21
N GLY A 324 14.78 -6.42 6.29
CA GLY A 324 15.23 -5.51 7.33
C GLY A 324 14.95 -4.05 7.01
N PHE A 325 14.96 -3.21 8.02
CA PHE A 325 14.93 -1.76 7.88
C PHE A 325 15.97 -1.26 6.86
N GLY A 326 15.53 -0.43 5.95
CA GLY A 326 16.38 0.12 4.89
C GLY A 326 16.64 -0.83 3.72
N TYR A 327 15.99 -2.00 3.67
CA TYR A 327 16.03 -2.89 2.52
C TYR A 327 15.25 -2.31 1.34
N GLY A 328 15.70 -2.58 0.14
CA GLY A 328 15.05 -2.26 -1.12
C GLY A 328 16.01 -2.49 -2.28
N LEU A 329 15.53 -3.19 -3.29
CA LEU A 329 16.25 -3.47 -4.54
C LEU A 329 16.09 -2.31 -5.53
N SER A 330 16.91 -2.34 -6.56
CA SER A 330 16.83 -1.44 -7.72
C SER A 330 16.91 -2.27 -9.02
N TYR A 331 16.69 -1.63 -10.18
CA TYR A 331 16.96 -2.25 -11.48
C TYR A 331 18.43 -2.15 -11.87
N THR A 332 19.21 -1.44 -11.06
CA THR A 332 20.68 -1.36 -11.19
C THR A 332 21.36 -1.76 -9.88
N GLN A 333 22.68 -1.77 -9.86
CA GLN A 333 23.48 -2.14 -8.70
C GLN A 333 24.38 -0.99 -8.28
N PHE A 334 24.62 -0.86 -6.98
CA PHE A 334 25.47 0.17 -6.42
C PHE A 334 26.57 -0.41 -5.56
N GLU A 335 27.76 0.17 -5.69
CA GLU A 335 28.85 -0.01 -4.74
C GLU A 335 28.89 1.19 -3.80
N ILE A 336 29.01 0.92 -2.50
CA ILE A 336 29.09 1.94 -1.45
C ILE A 336 30.42 1.77 -0.73
N GLU A 337 31.30 2.76 -0.87
CA GLU A 337 32.64 2.77 -0.32
C GLU A 337 32.79 3.90 0.70
N THR A 338 33.18 3.58 1.93
CA THR A 338 33.51 4.61 2.92
C THR A 338 34.94 5.12 2.62
N GLU A 339 35.03 6.39 2.24
CA GLU A 339 36.33 6.99 1.90
C GLU A 339 37.03 7.58 3.12
N GLU A 340 36.25 8.24 4.02
CA GLU A 340 36.83 8.94 5.17
C GLU A 340 35.89 8.99 6.35
N VAL A 341 36.44 8.90 7.56
CA VAL A 341 35.75 9.17 8.82
C VAL A 341 36.61 10.13 9.63
N CYS A 342 36.12 11.35 9.83
CA CYS A 342 36.81 12.40 10.56
C CYS A 342 36.05 12.76 11.85
N VAL A 343 36.79 13.03 12.91
CA VAL A 343 36.23 13.55 14.16
C VAL A 343 36.89 14.90 14.45
N ASP A 344 36.11 15.96 14.53
CA ASP A 344 36.61 17.28 14.84
C ASP A 344 36.82 17.48 16.36
N ARG A 345 37.39 18.66 16.73
CA ARG A 345 37.70 18.98 18.13
C ARG A 345 36.45 19.12 19.01
N THR A 346 35.28 19.21 18.44
CA THR A 346 33.99 19.28 19.15
C THR A 346 33.38 17.90 19.37
N GLY A 347 33.96 16.87 18.79
CA GLY A 347 33.43 15.50 18.80
C GLY A 347 32.43 15.22 17.67
N ARG A 348 32.26 16.13 16.73
CA ARG A 348 31.39 15.91 15.57
C ARG A 348 32.08 14.95 14.59
N VAL A 349 31.35 13.89 14.22
CA VAL A 349 31.80 12.90 13.25
C VAL A 349 31.29 13.27 11.87
N THR A 350 32.19 13.30 10.89
CA THR A 350 31.87 13.44 9.48
C THR A 350 32.30 12.17 8.76
N VAL A 351 31.40 11.60 7.96
CA VAL A 351 31.67 10.40 7.17
C VAL A 351 31.49 10.75 5.70
N SER A 352 32.52 10.52 4.91
CA SER A 352 32.50 10.67 3.45
C SER A 352 32.33 9.30 2.81
N VAL A 353 31.32 9.17 1.97
CA VAL A 353 30.97 7.92 1.29
C VAL A 353 30.89 8.16 -0.21
N LYS A 354 31.57 7.31 -0.99
CA LYS A 354 31.44 7.28 -2.44
C LYS A 354 30.42 6.21 -2.82
N VAL A 355 29.43 6.59 -3.62
CA VAL A 355 28.43 5.68 -4.19
C VAL A 355 28.62 5.64 -5.69
N THR A 356 28.76 4.44 -6.25
CA THR A 356 28.95 4.21 -7.69
C THR A 356 27.81 3.35 -8.22
N ASN A 357 27.17 3.76 -9.32
CA ASN A 357 26.27 2.87 -10.06
C ASN A 357 27.10 1.89 -10.89
N CYS A 358 27.12 0.62 -10.48
CA CYS A 358 27.89 -0.45 -11.11
C CYS A 358 27.10 -1.23 -12.17
N GLY A 359 25.83 -0.88 -12.41
CA GLY A 359 25.04 -1.46 -13.49
C GLY A 359 25.43 -0.89 -14.85
N ASP A 360 24.87 -1.48 -15.88
CA ASP A 360 25.19 -1.17 -17.29
C ASP A 360 24.03 -0.55 -18.07
N THR A 361 22.81 -0.62 -17.55
CA THR A 361 21.59 -0.30 -18.31
C THR A 361 20.81 0.87 -17.72
N PHE A 362 20.58 0.87 -16.40
CA PHE A 362 19.67 1.81 -15.76
C PHE A 362 20.40 2.87 -14.94
N PRO A 363 20.03 4.16 -15.07
CA PRO A 363 20.38 5.14 -14.04
C PRO A 363 19.66 4.77 -12.76
N GLY A 364 20.10 5.30 -11.62
CA GLY A 364 19.39 5.02 -10.37
C GLY A 364 19.93 5.79 -9.19
N ARG A 365 19.24 5.65 -8.07
CA ARG A 365 19.55 6.32 -6.80
C ARG A 365 19.75 5.30 -5.71
N GLU A 366 20.67 5.57 -4.79
CA GLU A 366 20.89 4.74 -3.61
C GLU A 366 20.83 5.59 -2.33
N VAL A 367 20.44 4.94 -1.22
CA VAL A 367 20.36 5.57 0.10
C VAL A 367 21.49 5.06 0.99
N VAL A 368 22.42 5.93 1.31
CA VAL A 368 23.47 5.69 2.31
C VAL A 368 22.88 5.87 3.71
N LYS A 369 23.16 4.93 4.60
CA LYS A 369 22.72 4.97 6.00
C LYS A 369 23.92 4.81 6.92
N ILE A 370 24.10 5.73 7.85
CA ILE A 370 25.20 5.72 8.81
C ILE A 370 24.62 5.31 10.18
N TYR A 371 25.19 4.27 10.73
CA TYR A 371 24.84 3.76 12.05
C TYR A 371 26.00 3.93 13.01
N VAL A 372 25.68 4.16 14.28
CA VAL A 372 26.65 4.13 15.37
C VAL A 372 26.31 2.97 16.30
N SER A 373 27.34 2.25 16.71
CA SER A 373 27.28 1.26 17.80
C SER A 373 28.01 1.82 19.01
N LEU A 374 27.31 1.92 20.12
CA LEU A 374 27.91 2.39 21.35
C LEU A 374 28.54 1.23 22.11
N PRO A 375 29.69 1.44 22.79
CA PRO A 375 30.32 0.39 23.56
C PRO A 375 29.41 -0.07 24.73
N GLU A 376 29.57 -1.31 25.14
CA GLU A 376 28.86 -1.85 26.30
C GLU A 376 29.12 -1.02 27.56
N GLY A 377 28.13 -0.98 28.45
CA GLY A 377 28.19 -0.17 29.66
C GLY A 377 27.06 -0.50 30.63
N ARG A 378 26.85 0.38 31.61
CA ARG A 378 25.83 0.18 32.67
C ARG A 378 24.39 0.29 32.15
N LEU A 379 24.19 1.06 31.09
CA LEU A 379 22.86 1.27 30.50
C LEU A 379 22.66 0.24 29.37
N GLU A 380 21.49 -0.32 29.33
CA GLU A 380 21.01 -1.13 28.22
C GLU A 380 20.88 -0.26 26.97
N LYS A 381 21.34 -0.75 25.83
CA LYS A 381 21.40 -0.03 24.57
C LYS A 381 21.10 -0.95 23.39
N GLU A 382 20.58 -0.35 22.36
CA GLU A 382 20.46 -1.01 21.07
C GLU A 382 21.83 -1.31 20.45
N ARG A 383 21.91 -2.39 19.70
CA ARG A 383 23.14 -2.82 19.01
C ARG A 383 23.70 -1.73 18.08
N ARG A 384 22.83 -1.03 17.38
CA ARG A 384 23.16 0.10 16.51
C ARG A 384 22.02 1.08 16.38
N ARG A 385 22.35 2.35 16.15
CA ARG A 385 21.40 3.45 15.97
C ARG A 385 21.70 4.17 14.66
N LEU A 386 20.65 4.40 13.84
CA LEU A 386 20.74 5.27 12.67
C LEU A 386 21.00 6.71 13.12
N CYS A 387 22.09 7.31 12.63
CA CYS A 387 22.50 8.67 12.96
C CYS A 387 22.37 9.64 11.79
N ALA A 388 22.56 9.15 10.58
CA ALA A 388 22.42 9.95 9.38
C ALA A 388 22.02 9.09 8.18
N PHE A 389 21.39 9.69 7.20
CA PHE A 389 21.14 9.08 5.89
C PHE A 389 21.12 10.16 4.82
N ALA A 390 21.47 9.76 3.59
CA ALA A 390 21.35 10.63 2.42
C ALA A 390 21.06 9.78 1.18
N LYS A 391 20.32 10.35 0.23
CA LYS A 391 20.02 9.72 -1.06
C LYS A 391 20.84 10.41 -2.16
N THR A 392 21.41 9.63 -3.06
CA THR A 392 22.13 10.17 -4.23
C THR A 392 21.19 10.89 -5.17
N LYS A 393 21.73 11.74 -6.05
CA LYS A 393 21.06 12.08 -7.32
C LYS A 393 20.91 10.82 -8.18
N ASP A 394 20.24 10.93 -9.33
CA ASP A 394 20.30 9.90 -10.35
C ASP A 394 21.74 9.74 -10.85
N LEU A 395 22.29 8.54 -10.72
CA LEU A 395 23.62 8.19 -11.20
C LEU A 395 23.45 7.35 -12.46
N ALA A 396 24.03 7.82 -13.57
CA ALA A 396 24.13 7.05 -14.78
C ALA A 396 25.03 5.80 -14.55
N PRO A 397 24.93 4.75 -15.39
CA PRO A 397 25.88 3.65 -15.37
C PRO A 397 27.33 4.12 -15.35
N GLY A 398 28.11 3.63 -14.37
CA GLY A 398 29.51 4.03 -14.13
C GLY A 398 29.69 5.37 -13.41
N GLU A 399 28.62 6.15 -13.18
CA GLU A 399 28.73 7.43 -12.48
C GLU A 399 28.86 7.22 -10.96
N SER A 400 29.64 8.09 -10.32
CA SER A 400 29.80 8.13 -8.87
C SER A 400 29.41 9.46 -8.27
N GLN A 401 28.97 9.44 -7.01
CA GLN A 401 28.74 10.63 -6.18
C GLN A 401 29.34 10.43 -4.80
N ARG A 402 29.92 11.50 -4.26
CA ARG A 402 30.28 11.59 -2.83
C ARG A 402 29.15 12.19 -2.03
N ILE A 403 28.89 11.60 -0.88
CA ILE A 403 27.92 12.03 0.11
C ILE A 403 28.65 12.25 1.43
#